data_b74cb4867427a64122f5db7f22a0fc5c
#
_entry.id   b74cb4867427a64122f5db7f22a0fc5c
#
_cell.length_a   1.000
_cell.length_b   1.000
_cell.length_c   1.000
_cell.angle_alpha   90.00
_cell.angle_beta   90.00
_cell.angle_gamma   90.00
#
_symmetry.space_group_name_H-M   'P 1'
#
loop_
_entity.id
_entity.type
_entity.pdbx_description
1 polymer ?
#
loop_
_entity_poly.entity_id
_entity_poly.type
_entity_poly.pdbx_seq_one_letter_code
_entity_poly.pdbx_strand_id
1 'polypeptide(L)'
;LNIMNIPYTHSGLNASAIAMDKLLAKTLMAGAGIMVPPTLALIEDSHVYPEDSTGAHVIKPRNDGSSFGVVIVPDNKTRPPARSIWPANSQLICEPYIPGRELTVAVLDGTALCVTEITSEREFYDFDAKYAIGGSTHILPAKIPEAINLKACLWADQAYRQLGCRGIIRADYRWDDKNDQLFMLE
;
A
#
# COMPACT_ATOMS: atom_id res chain seq x y z
N LEU A 1 -20.56 5.71 -13.79
CA LEU A 1 -21.27 4.46 -14.14
C LEU A 1 -22.60 4.36 -13.36
N ASN A 2 -22.62 4.64 -12.04
CA ASN A 2 -23.86 4.60 -11.24
C ASN A 2 -24.93 5.55 -11.79
N ILE A 3 -24.59 6.81 -12.08
CA ILE A 3 -25.52 7.83 -12.64
C ILE A 3 -26.09 7.36 -13.98
N MET A 4 -25.29 6.69 -14.78
CA MET A 4 -25.66 6.18 -16.10
C MET A 4 -26.30 4.80 -16.06
N ASN A 5 -26.46 4.22 -14.86
CA ASN A 5 -26.98 2.88 -14.63
C ASN A 5 -26.25 1.78 -15.45
N ILE A 6 -24.93 1.94 -15.64
CA ILE A 6 -24.07 0.98 -16.34
C ILE A 6 -23.52 -0.02 -15.31
N PRO A 7 -23.74 -1.33 -15.47
CA PRO A 7 -23.18 -2.34 -14.57
C PRO A 7 -21.66 -2.41 -14.70
N TYR A 8 -20.97 -2.65 -13.58
CA TYR A 8 -19.54 -2.84 -13.50
C TYR A 8 -19.17 -3.73 -12.29
N THR A 9 -17.97 -4.32 -12.33
CA THR A 9 -17.56 -5.39 -11.39
C THR A 9 -16.74 -4.90 -10.21
N HIS A 10 -16.19 -3.69 -10.25
CA HIS A 10 -15.37 -3.13 -9.17
C HIS A 10 -16.21 -2.39 -8.11
N SER A 11 -15.55 -1.95 -7.04
CA SER A 11 -16.15 -1.20 -5.94
C SER A 11 -16.80 0.11 -6.39
N GLY A 12 -17.77 0.58 -5.61
CA GLY A 12 -18.51 1.81 -5.86
C GLY A 12 -17.67 3.07 -5.59
N LEU A 13 -18.29 4.23 -5.86
CA LEU A 13 -17.62 5.54 -5.76
C LEU A 13 -16.98 5.78 -4.39
N ASN A 14 -17.71 5.55 -3.30
CA ASN A 14 -17.21 5.86 -1.96
C ASN A 14 -16.01 4.99 -1.59
N ALA A 15 -16.10 3.68 -1.78
CA ALA A 15 -14.99 2.77 -1.50
C ALA A 15 -13.75 3.10 -2.35
N SER A 16 -13.94 3.38 -3.64
CA SER A 16 -12.85 3.74 -4.54
C SER A 16 -12.21 5.09 -4.17
N ALA A 17 -13.00 6.09 -3.78
CA ALA A 17 -12.49 7.39 -3.36
C ALA A 17 -11.70 7.28 -2.04
N ILE A 18 -12.19 6.50 -1.08
CA ILE A 18 -11.49 6.26 0.19
C ILE A 18 -10.19 5.49 -0.06
N ALA A 19 -10.23 4.42 -0.84
CA ALA A 19 -9.04 3.62 -1.14
C ALA A 19 -7.95 4.43 -1.89
N MET A 20 -8.35 5.40 -2.72
CA MET A 20 -7.42 6.29 -3.41
C MET A 20 -6.69 7.24 -2.46
N ASP A 21 -7.31 7.65 -1.36
CA ASP A 21 -6.72 8.51 -0.33
C ASP A 21 -6.02 7.66 0.75
N LYS A 22 -4.70 7.50 0.61
CA LYS A 22 -3.91 6.63 1.52
C LYS A 22 -4.03 7.01 2.99
N LEU A 23 -4.16 8.30 3.31
CA LEU A 23 -4.30 8.74 4.70
C LEU A 23 -5.65 8.36 5.28
N LEU A 24 -6.72 8.55 4.49
CA LEU A 24 -8.07 8.20 4.90
C LEU A 24 -8.25 6.69 5.01
N ALA A 25 -7.78 5.93 4.01
CA ALA A 25 -7.80 4.47 4.02
C ALA A 25 -7.08 3.92 5.26
N LYS A 26 -5.85 4.37 5.53
CA LYS A 26 -5.07 3.95 6.70
C LYS A 26 -5.76 4.27 8.02
N THR A 27 -6.39 5.45 8.12
CA THR A 27 -7.14 5.83 9.32
C THR A 27 -8.28 4.86 9.59
N LEU A 28 -9.03 4.48 8.56
CA LEU A 28 -10.12 3.52 8.68
C LEU A 28 -9.62 2.10 8.98
N MET A 29 -8.53 1.67 8.33
CA MET A 29 -7.90 0.37 8.60
C MET A 29 -7.40 0.28 10.04
N ALA A 30 -6.68 1.30 10.52
CA ALA A 30 -6.20 1.36 11.90
C ALA A 30 -7.36 1.33 12.91
N GLY A 31 -8.45 2.07 12.63
CA GLY A 31 -9.68 2.03 13.43
C GLY A 31 -10.36 0.66 13.47
N ALA A 32 -10.13 -0.18 12.46
CA ALA A 32 -10.59 -1.56 12.41
C ALA A 32 -9.61 -2.56 13.05
N GLY A 33 -8.50 -2.09 13.63
CA GLY A 33 -7.48 -2.93 14.26
C GLY A 33 -6.48 -3.56 13.27
N ILE A 34 -6.47 -3.09 12.02
CA ILE A 34 -5.50 -3.52 11.01
C ILE A 34 -4.23 -2.68 11.17
N MET A 35 -3.08 -3.33 11.28
CA MET A 35 -1.81 -2.64 11.39
C MET A 35 -1.43 -2.01 10.03
N VAL A 36 -1.14 -0.72 10.07
CA VAL A 36 -0.69 0.07 8.91
C VAL A 36 0.59 0.83 9.28
N PRO A 37 1.47 1.17 8.33
CA PRO A 37 2.64 1.99 8.63
C PRO A 37 2.19 3.33 9.23
N PRO A 38 2.80 3.82 10.32
CA PRO A 38 2.45 5.13 10.86
C PRO A 38 2.79 6.24 9.87
N THR A 39 2.02 7.33 9.87
CA THR A 39 2.36 8.51 9.07
C THR A 39 3.26 9.41 9.92
N LEU A 40 4.51 9.57 9.51
CA LEU A 40 5.50 10.40 10.18
C LEU A 40 5.27 11.89 9.91
N ALA A 41 4.94 12.24 8.68
CA ALA A 41 4.66 13.61 8.28
C ALA A 41 3.72 13.69 7.08
N LEU A 42 3.00 14.81 7.01
CA LEU A 42 2.34 15.32 5.80
C LEU A 42 3.22 16.43 5.22
N ILE A 43 3.57 16.32 3.95
CA ILE A 43 4.40 17.29 3.25
C ILE A 43 3.50 17.97 2.22
N GLU A 44 3.15 19.23 2.48
CA GLU A 44 2.34 20.04 1.57
C GLU A 44 3.26 20.89 0.67
N ASP A 45 3.37 22.18 0.90
CA ASP A 45 4.13 23.08 0.03
C ASP A 45 5.59 23.34 0.48
N SER A 46 5.98 22.90 1.66
CA SER A 46 7.31 23.15 2.20
C SER A 46 8.26 21.99 1.96
N HIS A 47 9.52 22.29 1.69
CA HIS A 47 10.62 21.33 1.55
C HIS A 47 11.02 20.67 2.89
N VAL A 48 10.16 20.72 3.90
CA VAL A 48 10.46 20.21 5.23
C VAL A 48 10.12 18.74 5.26
N TYR A 49 11.14 17.93 5.04
CA TYR A 49 11.12 16.51 5.39
C TYR A 49 11.28 16.38 6.90
N PRO A 50 10.70 15.37 7.55
CA PRO A 50 10.88 15.18 8.97
C PRO A 50 12.37 15.02 9.29
N GLU A 51 12.94 16.00 9.98
CA GLU A 51 14.36 16.01 10.39
C GLU A 51 14.67 14.84 11.34
N ASP A 52 13.64 14.33 12.02
CA ASP A 52 13.73 13.27 13.04
C ASP A 52 13.45 11.86 12.49
N SER A 53 13.36 11.66 11.17
CA SER A 53 13.19 10.32 10.62
C SER A 53 14.49 9.51 10.80
N THR A 54 14.54 8.77 11.90
CA THR A 54 15.64 7.81 12.12
C THR A 54 15.40 6.56 11.27
N GLY A 55 16.25 6.34 10.26
CA GLY A 55 16.20 5.15 9.42
C GLY A 55 15.57 5.34 8.05
N ALA A 56 15.36 4.23 7.36
CA ALA A 56 14.76 4.21 6.04
C ALA A 56 13.28 4.64 6.08
N HIS A 57 12.88 5.46 5.11
CA HIS A 57 11.49 5.92 5.02
C HIS A 57 11.01 6.03 3.57
N VAL A 58 9.70 6.09 3.41
CA VAL A 58 9.01 6.17 2.12
C VAL A 58 8.30 7.51 2.02
N ILE A 59 8.52 8.21 0.91
CA ILE A 59 7.77 9.42 0.55
C ILE A 59 6.91 9.06 -0.66
N LYS A 60 5.61 9.32 -0.57
CA LYS A 60 4.67 8.98 -1.64
C LYS A 60 3.51 9.96 -1.71
N PRO A 61 2.90 10.16 -2.90
CA PRO A 61 1.68 10.94 -3.00
C PRO A 61 0.55 10.34 -2.16
N ARG A 62 -0.22 11.20 -1.50
CA ARG A 62 -1.42 10.81 -0.75
C ARG A 62 -2.46 10.16 -1.66
N ASN A 63 -2.70 10.77 -2.82
CA ASN A 63 -3.74 10.38 -3.78
C ASN A 63 -3.09 9.98 -5.11
N ASP A 64 -2.56 8.77 -5.17
CA ASP A 64 -2.06 8.20 -6.43
C ASP A 64 -1.96 6.68 -6.29
N GLY A 65 -2.01 5.98 -7.41
CA GLY A 65 -1.94 4.53 -7.46
C GLY A 65 -0.66 4.00 -8.14
N SER A 66 -0.55 2.69 -8.22
CA SER A 66 0.45 1.97 -9.03
C SER A 66 1.91 2.32 -8.71
N SER A 67 2.23 2.63 -7.47
CA SER A 67 3.56 3.07 -7.00
C SER A 67 4.10 4.33 -7.71
N PHE A 68 3.24 5.07 -8.42
CA PHE A 68 3.65 6.32 -9.04
C PHE A 68 4.13 7.33 -7.99
N GLY A 69 5.30 7.89 -8.21
CA GLY A 69 5.87 8.90 -7.31
C GLY A 69 6.28 8.36 -5.92
N VAL A 70 6.35 7.06 -5.72
CA VAL A 70 6.88 6.46 -4.49
C VAL A 70 8.39 6.54 -4.51
N VAL A 71 8.97 7.12 -3.46
CA VAL A 71 10.42 7.25 -3.29
C VAL A 71 10.81 6.66 -1.95
N ILE A 72 11.83 5.81 -1.96
CA ILE A 72 12.43 5.25 -0.75
C ILE A 72 13.73 6.00 -0.47
N VAL A 73 13.84 6.49 0.75
CA VAL A 73 15.04 7.12 1.29
C VAL A 73 15.67 6.11 2.24
N PRO A 74 16.83 5.53 1.90
CA PRO A 74 17.36 4.35 2.59
C PRO A 74 17.90 4.65 3.99
N ASP A 75 18.24 5.89 4.27
CA ASP A 75 18.75 6.31 5.58
C ASP A 75 18.57 7.82 5.80
N ASN A 76 18.84 8.28 7.01
CA ASN A 76 18.75 9.69 7.38
C ASN A 76 19.91 10.58 6.84
N LYS A 77 20.92 9.99 6.20
CA LYS A 77 22.04 10.70 5.56
C LYS A 77 21.76 10.98 4.08
N THR A 78 20.90 10.17 3.48
CA THR A 78 20.47 10.33 2.10
C THR A 78 19.48 11.50 2.01
N ARG A 79 19.85 12.51 1.23
CA ARG A 79 18.95 13.65 1.01
C ARG A 79 17.73 13.18 0.21
N PRO A 80 16.50 13.43 0.70
CA PRO A 80 15.31 13.19 -0.09
C PRO A 80 15.35 13.93 -1.44
N PRO A 81 14.66 13.42 -2.46
CA PRO A 81 14.65 14.08 -3.77
C PRO A 81 13.98 15.46 -3.68
N ALA A 82 14.30 16.31 -4.65
CA ALA A 82 13.68 17.63 -4.72
C ALA A 82 12.14 17.53 -4.84
N ARG A 83 11.40 18.39 -4.14
CA ARG A 83 9.93 18.42 -4.17
C ARG A 83 9.36 18.48 -5.59
N SER A 84 10.13 19.06 -6.52
CA SER A 84 9.75 19.24 -7.93
C SER A 84 9.58 17.95 -8.74
N ILE A 85 9.99 16.79 -8.21
CA ILE A 85 9.71 15.51 -8.88
C ILE A 85 8.23 15.11 -8.80
N TRP A 86 7.47 15.71 -7.88
CA TRP A 86 6.03 15.53 -7.77
C TRP A 86 5.28 16.77 -8.25
N PRO A 87 4.02 16.63 -8.70
CA PRO A 87 3.19 17.78 -9.06
C PRO A 87 3.11 18.80 -7.91
N ALA A 88 3.13 20.09 -8.23
CA ALA A 88 3.21 21.17 -7.24
C ALA A 88 2.13 21.10 -6.16
N ASN A 89 0.90 20.71 -6.52
CA ASN A 89 -0.25 20.66 -5.63
C ASN A 89 -0.47 19.27 -4.98
N SER A 90 0.42 18.31 -5.17
CA SER A 90 0.24 17.00 -4.55
C SER A 90 0.61 17.04 -3.07
N GLN A 91 -0.27 16.53 -2.21
CA GLN A 91 0.08 16.24 -0.83
C GLN A 91 0.90 14.95 -0.79
N LEU A 92 2.01 14.95 -0.06
CA LEU A 92 2.84 13.77 0.13
C LEU A 92 2.71 13.28 1.58
N ILE A 93 2.84 11.98 1.76
CA ILE A 93 2.97 11.35 3.07
C ILE A 93 4.36 10.73 3.21
N CYS A 94 4.92 10.85 4.40
CA CYS A 94 6.16 10.19 4.79
C CYS A 94 5.83 9.08 5.80
N GLU A 95 6.37 7.89 5.57
CA GLU A 95 6.15 6.70 6.40
C GLU A 95 7.48 5.97 6.65
N PRO A 96 7.64 5.22 7.75
CA PRO A 96 8.77 4.32 7.88
C PRO A 96 8.77 3.31 6.73
N TYR A 97 9.94 2.98 6.22
CA TYR A 97 10.08 1.86 5.30
C TYR A 97 9.90 0.54 6.07
N ILE A 98 8.96 -0.27 5.64
CA ILE A 98 8.75 -1.61 6.20
C ILE A 98 9.59 -2.61 5.39
N PRO A 99 10.64 -3.20 5.98
CA PRO A 99 11.46 -4.20 5.30
C PRO A 99 10.69 -5.52 5.11
N GLY A 100 11.33 -6.50 4.49
CA GLY A 100 10.79 -7.85 4.35
C GLY A 100 10.05 -8.09 3.03
N ARG A 101 9.01 -8.92 3.06
CA ARG A 101 8.37 -9.51 1.89
C ARG A 101 7.11 -8.75 1.49
N GLU A 102 6.86 -8.66 0.18
CA GLU A 102 5.63 -8.06 -0.35
C GLU A 102 4.59 -9.14 -0.61
N LEU A 103 3.43 -8.97 -0.01
CA LEU A 103 2.32 -9.90 -0.11
C LEU A 103 1.09 -9.18 -0.65
N THR A 104 0.24 -9.89 -1.37
CA THR A 104 -1.04 -9.38 -1.84
C THR A 104 -2.14 -10.41 -1.70
N VAL A 105 -3.36 -9.96 -1.43
CA VAL A 105 -4.54 -10.82 -1.27
C VAL A 105 -5.65 -10.29 -2.15
N ALA A 106 -6.12 -11.11 -3.07
CA ALA A 106 -7.36 -10.84 -3.82
C ALA A 106 -8.57 -11.22 -2.95
N VAL A 107 -9.57 -10.35 -2.93
CA VAL A 107 -10.86 -10.61 -2.26
C VAL A 107 -11.96 -10.56 -3.31
N LEU A 108 -12.79 -11.58 -3.35
CA LEU A 108 -13.96 -11.65 -4.22
C LEU A 108 -15.22 -11.72 -3.36
N ASP A 109 -16.10 -10.73 -3.53
CA ASP A 109 -17.37 -10.62 -2.81
C ASP A 109 -17.26 -10.86 -1.29
N GLY A 110 -16.21 -10.26 -0.69
CA GLY A 110 -15.95 -10.31 0.74
C GLY A 110 -15.28 -11.59 1.24
N THR A 111 -14.76 -12.42 0.35
CA THR A 111 -14.00 -13.63 0.68
C THR A 111 -12.58 -13.53 0.13
N ALA A 112 -11.59 -13.53 1.02
CA ALA A 112 -10.18 -13.60 0.64
C ALA A 112 -9.89 -14.93 -0.07
N LEU A 113 -9.17 -14.89 -1.19
CA LEU A 113 -8.93 -16.07 -2.01
C LEU A 113 -7.62 -16.75 -1.59
N CYS A 114 -6.50 -16.09 -1.76
CA CYS A 114 -5.19 -16.66 -1.49
C CYS A 114 -4.17 -15.54 -1.32
N VAL A 115 -3.18 -15.75 -0.45
CA VAL A 115 -2.04 -14.86 -0.34
C VAL A 115 -1.05 -15.17 -1.45
N THR A 116 -0.68 -14.15 -2.20
CA THR A 116 0.35 -14.20 -3.23
C THR A 116 1.56 -13.39 -2.75
N GLU A 117 2.74 -13.94 -2.91
CA GLU A 117 3.98 -13.18 -2.71
C GLU A 117 4.43 -12.58 -4.03
N ILE A 118 4.80 -11.30 -3.98
CA ILE A 118 5.37 -10.59 -5.12
C ILE A 118 6.87 -10.44 -4.87
N THR A 119 7.68 -10.98 -5.76
CA THR A 119 9.13 -10.85 -5.75
C THR A 119 9.59 -10.11 -6.98
N SER A 120 10.62 -9.28 -6.84
CA SER A 120 11.29 -8.57 -7.93
C SER A 120 12.78 -8.83 -7.85
N GLU A 121 13.46 -8.92 -8.99
CA GLU A 121 14.92 -8.93 -9.04
C GLU A 121 15.53 -7.59 -8.61
N ARG A 122 14.73 -6.52 -8.61
CA ARG A 122 15.09 -5.21 -8.10
C ARG A 122 14.80 -5.14 -6.61
N GLU A 123 15.58 -4.37 -5.85
CA GLU A 123 15.36 -4.17 -4.41
C GLU A 123 13.98 -3.61 -4.07
N PHE A 124 13.30 -2.98 -5.05
CA PHE A 124 11.97 -2.40 -4.90
C PHE A 124 11.05 -2.75 -6.05
N TYR A 125 9.81 -3.05 -5.71
CA TYR A 125 8.70 -3.24 -6.63
C TYR A 125 8.14 -1.87 -7.06
N ASP A 126 8.94 -1.12 -7.83
CA ASP A 126 8.57 0.18 -8.37
C ASP A 126 7.64 0.06 -9.60
N PHE A 127 7.30 1.21 -10.19
CA PHE A 127 6.46 1.25 -11.39
C PHE A 127 7.05 0.44 -12.54
N ASP A 128 8.35 0.53 -12.76
CA ASP A 128 9.03 -0.21 -13.83
C ASP A 128 9.02 -1.72 -13.57
N ALA A 129 9.21 -2.14 -12.30
CA ALA A 129 9.12 -3.55 -11.93
C ALA A 129 7.71 -4.12 -12.09
N LYS A 130 6.67 -3.29 -11.94
CA LYS A 130 5.26 -3.70 -12.14
C LYS A 130 4.91 -3.96 -13.60
N TYR A 131 5.48 -3.21 -14.53
CA TYR A 131 5.03 -3.20 -15.93
C TYR A 131 6.08 -3.67 -16.94
N ALA A 132 7.35 -3.81 -16.54
CA ALA A 132 8.37 -4.39 -17.40
C ALA A 132 8.16 -5.89 -17.57
N ILE A 133 8.42 -6.42 -18.77
CA ILE A 133 8.40 -7.86 -19.04
C ILE A 133 9.44 -8.54 -18.13
N GLY A 134 9.00 -9.46 -17.27
CA GLY A 134 9.87 -10.13 -16.29
C GLY A 134 10.22 -9.29 -15.06
N GLY A 135 9.57 -8.14 -14.85
CA GLY A 135 9.85 -7.23 -13.73
C GLY A 135 9.47 -7.78 -12.35
N SER A 136 8.54 -8.74 -12.29
CA SER A 136 8.14 -9.39 -11.04
C SER A 136 7.75 -10.85 -11.25
N THR A 137 7.90 -11.64 -10.19
CA THR A 137 7.42 -13.03 -10.11
C THR A 137 6.37 -13.13 -9.01
N HIS A 138 5.27 -13.83 -9.30
CA HIS A 138 4.18 -14.07 -8.36
C HIS A 138 4.21 -15.52 -7.90
N ILE A 139 4.36 -15.73 -6.60
CA ILE A 139 4.36 -17.05 -5.98
C ILE A 139 2.99 -17.26 -5.32
N LEU A 140 2.22 -18.17 -5.86
CA LEU A 140 0.85 -18.48 -5.46
C LEU A 140 0.69 -19.99 -5.21
N PRO A 141 0.30 -20.45 -4.02
CA PRO A 141 0.20 -19.68 -2.79
C PRO A 141 1.56 -19.21 -2.26
N ALA A 142 1.59 -18.09 -1.53
CA ALA A 142 2.79 -17.59 -0.88
C ALA A 142 3.37 -18.63 0.13
N LYS A 143 4.69 -18.79 0.13
CA LYS A 143 5.38 -19.67 1.09
C LYS A 143 5.67 -18.92 2.39
N ILE A 144 4.66 -18.75 3.22
CA ILE A 144 4.67 -18.00 4.48
C ILE A 144 4.09 -18.82 5.61
N PRO A 145 4.37 -18.48 6.90
CA PRO A 145 3.74 -19.12 8.04
C PRO A 145 2.21 -19.02 7.99
N GLU A 146 1.52 -20.08 8.42
CA GLU A 146 0.06 -20.14 8.40
C GLU A 146 -0.58 -18.99 9.20
N ALA A 147 0.03 -18.58 10.31
CA ALA A 147 -0.47 -17.44 11.11
C ALA A 147 -0.49 -16.13 10.32
N ILE A 148 0.52 -15.89 9.46
CA ILE A 148 0.58 -14.70 8.59
C ILE A 148 -0.43 -14.82 7.46
N ASN A 149 -0.55 -16.02 6.86
CA ASN A 149 -1.54 -16.30 5.83
C ASN A 149 -2.97 -15.99 6.32
N LEU A 150 -3.34 -16.55 7.47
CA LEU A 150 -4.66 -16.34 8.09
C LEU A 150 -4.89 -14.88 8.45
N LYS A 151 -3.88 -14.19 9.01
CA LYS A 151 -3.95 -12.78 9.36
C LYS A 151 -4.15 -11.90 8.12
N ALA A 152 -3.40 -12.13 7.04
CA ALA A 152 -3.51 -11.37 5.80
C ALA A 152 -4.91 -11.53 5.18
N CYS A 153 -5.43 -12.75 5.11
CA CYS A 153 -6.78 -13.02 4.62
C CYS A 153 -7.86 -12.35 5.50
N LEU A 154 -7.75 -12.49 6.83
CA LEU A 154 -8.70 -11.87 7.75
C LEU A 154 -8.72 -10.35 7.60
N TRP A 155 -7.55 -9.71 7.52
CA TRP A 155 -7.46 -8.27 7.37
C TRP A 155 -7.96 -7.80 6.00
N ALA A 156 -7.75 -8.56 4.93
CA ALA A 156 -8.30 -8.28 3.61
C ALA A 156 -9.85 -8.28 3.62
N ASP A 157 -10.45 -9.29 4.27
CA ASP A 157 -11.91 -9.37 4.46
C ASP A 157 -12.44 -8.23 5.33
N GLN A 158 -11.71 -7.85 6.39
CA GLN A 158 -12.08 -6.72 7.23
C GLN A 158 -12.02 -5.39 6.45
N ALA A 159 -10.95 -5.17 5.70
CA ALA A 159 -10.78 -3.99 4.87
C ALA A 159 -11.90 -3.87 3.83
N TYR A 160 -12.22 -4.98 3.16
CA TYR A 160 -13.33 -5.04 2.21
C TYR A 160 -14.65 -4.55 2.81
N ARG A 161 -14.98 -5.03 4.02
CA ARG A 161 -16.22 -4.63 4.72
C ARG A 161 -16.15 -3.21 5.23
N GLN A 162 -15.03 -2.81 5.81
CA GLN A 162 -14.83 -1.48 6.40
C GLN A 162 -14.95 -0.35 5.36
N LEU A 163 -14.44 -0.59 4.15
CA LEU A 163 -14.53 0.37 3.06
C LEU A 163 -15.86 0.31 2.29
N GLY A 164 -16.71 -0.67 2.56
CA GLY A 164 -17.94 -0.91 1.80
C GLY A 164 -17.66 -1.30 0.34
N CYS A 165 -16.64 -2.12 0.16
CA CYS A 165 -16.27 -2.65 -1.15
C CYS A 165 -17.31 -3.60 -1.71
N ARG A 166 -17.24 -3.86 -3.01
CA ARG A 166 -18.02 -4.89 -3.71
C ARG A 166 -17.20 -5.48 -4.86
N GLY A 167 -17.60 -6.67 -5.33
CA GLY A 167 -16.92 -7.37 -6.40
C GLY A 167 -15.50 -7.75 -6.01
N ILE A 168 -14.54 -7.45 -6.85
CA ILE A 168 -13.14 -7.80 -6.60
C ILE A 168 -12.32 -6.60 -6.13
N ILE A 169 -11.46 -6.84 -5.12
CA ILE A 169 -10.42 -5.92 -4.68
C ILE A 169 -9.09 -6.66 -4.50
N ARG A 170 -8.04 -5.90 -4.27
CA ARG A 170 -6.72 -6.39 -3.87
C ARG A 170 -6.25 -5.61 -2.64
N ALA A 171 -5.76 -6.32 -1.64
CA ALA A 171 -5.14 -5.75 -0.46
C ALA A 171 -3.63 -6.04 -0.48
N ASP A 172 -2.80 -5.01 -0.39
CA ASP A 172 -1.35 -5.11 -0.50
C ASP A 172 -0.70 -4.92 0.88
N TYR A 173 0.33 -5.75 1.16
CA TYR A 173 0.99 -5.82 2.46
C TYR A 173 2.50 -5.83 2.35
N ARG A 174 3.16 -5.36 3.43
CA ARG A 174 4.55 -5.69 3.72
C ARG A 174 4.60 -6.55 4.99
N TRP A 175 5.29 -7.66 4.91
CA TRP A 175 5.56 -8.52 6.05
C TRP A 175 7.04 -8.42 6.43
N ASP A 176 7.32 -7.75 7.56
CA ASP A 176 8.63 -7.76 8.19
C ASP A 176 8.82 -9.16 8.83
N ASP A 177 9.43 -10.04 8.08
CA ASP A 177 9.64 -11.45 8.45
C ASP A 177 10.67 -11.62 9.56
N LYS A 178 11.49 -10.61 9.85
CA LYS A 178 12.45 -10.63 10.97
C LYS A 178 11.79 -10.30 12.30
N ASN A 179 10.83 -9.39 12.31
CA ASN A 179 10.10 -8.95 13.49
C ASN A 179 8.70 -9.55 13.58
N ASP A 180 8.32 -10.39 12.62
CA ASP A 180 7.00 -11.03 12.47
C ASP A 180 5.83 -10.05 12.49
N GLN A 181 5.99 -8.91 11.79
CA GLN A 181 5.01 -7.84 11.73
C GLN A 181 4.44 -7.70 10.32
N LEU A 182 3.13 -7.83 10.19
CA LEU A 182 2.41 -7.62 8.95
C LEU A 182 1.79 -6.22 8.94
N PHE A 183 1.99 -5.47 7.85
CA PHE A 183 1.43 -4.14 7.65
C PHE A 183 0.64 -4.11 6.35
N MET A 184 -0.61 -3.62 6.40
CA MET A 184 -1.38 -3.31 5.20
C MET A 184 -0.95 -1.95 4.64
N LEU A 185 -0.71 -1.88 3.33
CA LEU A 185 -0.28 -0.67 2.64
C LEU A 185 -1.43 0.05 1.94
N GLU A 186 -2.24 -0.73 1.21
CA GLU A 186 -3.42 -0.25 0.47
C GLU A 186 -4.35 -1.39 0.10
#